data_0eea965e9946eb22f4dc30c7f4a046ed
#
_entry.id   0eea965e9946eb22f4dc30c7f4a046ed
#
_cell.length_a   1.000
_cell.length_b   1.000
_cell.length_c   1.000
_cell.angle_alpha   90.00
_cell.angle_beta   90.00
_cell.angle_gamma   90.00
#
_symmetry.space_group_name_H-M   'P 1'
#
loop_
_entity.id
_entity.type
_entity.pdbx_description
1 polymer ?
#
loop_
_entity_poly.entity_id
_entity_poly.type
_entity_poly.pdbx_seq_one_letter_code
_entity_poly.pdbx_strand_id
1 'polypeptide(L)'
;LSTFLQRHERVLVLTGAGLSTASGIPDYRDKDGVRRGRNPIQGPDFRKSEAVRRRYWARSMAGYPTLAGAAPNAGHRALAELEAAGRIHAIITQNVDGLHTAAGSRRLIELHGNIHGVLCLDCRAVHPRSAIQDWLAQANPSLVPTGPAGEVVPEARPDGDAEVELDEFQDFQLPVCAACGGVLQPDVIFFGDNIPPQRTADALQWADEADAVLVVGSSLMVFSGFRFAKLAAQANKPIAAINLGKTRADDLIGLKVEASAVEVLPLLL
;
A
#
# COMPACT_ATOMS: atom_id res chain seq x y z
N LEU A 1 2.16 14.97 -20.32
CA LEU A 1 2.92 14.61 -19.12
C LEU A 1 4.41 14.93 -19.26
N SER A 2 5.07 14.60 -20.38
CA SER A 2 6.48 14.95 -20.58
C SER A 2 6.72 16.46 -20.39
N THR A 3 5.87 17.31 -20.98
CA THR A 3 5.92 18.75 -20.78
C THR A 3 5.67 19.16 -19.32
N PHE A 4 4.79 18.44 -18.61
CA PHE A 4 4.54 18.68 -17.19
C PHE A 4 5.81 18.41 -16.37
N LEU A 5 6.46 17.27 -16.58
CA LEU A 5 7.72 16.94 -15.89
C LEU A 5 8.89 17.87 -16.27
N GLN A 6 8.90 18.39 -17.50
CA GLN A 6 9.93 19.34 -17.94
C GLN A 6 9.77 20.75 -17.36
N ARG A 7 8.55 21.15 -17.00
CA ARG A 7 8.25 22.49 -16.47
C ARG A 7 8.39 22.60 -14.95
N HIS A 8 8.50 21.46 -14.28
CA HIS A 8 8.54 21.40 -12.82
C HIS A 8 9.77 20.63 -12.37
N GLU A 9 10.60 21.27 -11.55
CA GLU A 9 11.88 20.70 -11.11
C GLU A 9 11.72 19.70 -9.94
N ARG A 10 10.69 19.90 -9.10
CA ARG A 10 10.46 19.10 -7.89
C ARG A 10 9.06 18.50 -7.89
N VAL A 11 8.85 17.56 -8.80
CA VAL A 11 7.57 16.85 -8.86
C VAL A 11 7.48 15.79 -7.76
N LEU A 12 6.50 15.94 -6.86
CA LEU A 12 6.14 14.91 -5.89
C LEU A 12 5.20 13.90 -6.56
N VAL A 13 5.56 12.62 -6.52
CA VAL A 13 4.70 11.54 -7.01
C VAL A 13 3.92 10.92 -5.85
N LEU A 14 2.60 10.81 -6.01
CA LEU A 14 1.69 10.21 -5.04
C LEU A 14 1.07 8.95 -5.64
N THR A 15 1.45 7.75 -5.16
CA THR A 15 1.00 6.49 -5.74
C THR A 15 -0.04 5.76 -4.90
N GLY A 16 -0.82 4.87 -5.54
CA GLY A 16 -1.81 4.01 -4.89
C GLY A 16 -1.93 2.65 -5.56
N ALA A 17 -2.89 1.83 -5.12
CA ALA A 17 -3.03 0.42 -5.47
C ALA A 17 -3.17 0.15 -6.98
N GLY A 18 -3.72 1.10 -7.75
CA GLY A 18 -3.83 0.99 -9.19
C GLY A 18 -2.48 0.91 -9.94
N LEU A 19 -1.36 1.29 -9.31
CA LEU A 19 -0.03 1.07 -9.85
C LEU A 19 0.38 -0.40 -9.74
N SER A 20 -0.05 -1.11 -8.69
CA SER A 20 0.38 -2.49 -8.39
C SER A 20 -0.52 -3.56 -9.03
N THR A 21 -1.59 -3.19 -9.72
CA THR A 21 -2.50 -4.15 -10.38
C THR A 21 -1.80 -5.01 -11.42
N ALA A 22 -0.88 -4.44 -12.19
CA ALA A 22 -0.05 -5.16 -13.16
C ALA A 22 1.06 -6.02 -12.51
N SER A 23 1.21 -5.96 -11.18
CA SER A 23 2.06 -6.87 -10.38
C SER A 23 1.27 -8.03 -9.77
N GLY A 24 -0.02 -8.16 -10.10
CA GLY A 24 -0.91 -9.20 -9.57
C GLY A 24 -1.55 -8.84 -8.22
N ILE A 25 -1.39 -7.61 -7.74
CA ILE A 25 -2.02 -7.12 -6.51
C ILE A 25 -3.29 -6.35 -6.91
N PRO A 26 -4.50 -6.79 -6.53
CA PRO A 26 -5.74 -6.13 -6.92
C PRO A 26 -5.83 -4.72 -6.30
N ASP A 27 -6.70 -3.88 -6.85
CA ASP A 27 -7.02 -2.59 -6.26
C ASP A 27 -8.20 -2.67 -5.27
N TYR A 28 -8.33 -1.64 -4.42
CA TYR A 28 -9.41 -1.56 -3.43
C TYR A 28 -10.76 -1.11 -4.01
N ARG A 29 -10.75 -0.52 -5.20
CA ARG A 29 -11.91 0.19 -5.77
C ARG A 29 -11.98 -0.02 -7.26
N ASP A 30 -13.21 0.00 -7.78
CA ASP A 30 -13.46 0.02 -9.21
C ASP A 30 -13.20 1.42 -9.83
N LYS A 31 -13.43 1.53 -11.14
CA LYS A 31 -13.26 2.77 -11.91
C LYS A 31 -14.18 3.91 -11.45
N ASP A 32 -15.29 3.60 -10.79
CA ASP A 32 -16.24 4.57 -10.27
C ASP A 32 -15.91 5.02 -8.84
N GLY A 33 -14.83 4.46 -8.25
CA GLY A 33 -14.38 4.73 -6.90
C GLY A 33 -15.14 3.93 -5.83
N VAL A 34 -15.98 2.98 -6.24
CA VAL A 34 -16.73 2.12 -5.33
C VAL A 34 -15.79 1.06 -4.76
N ARG A 35 -15.86 0.87 -3.45
CA ARG A 35 -15.02 -0.11 -2.75
C ARG A 35 -15.41 -1.54 -3.12
N ARG A 36 -14.41 -2.36 -3.39
CA ARG A 36 -14.55 -3.80 -3.57
C ARG A 36 -14.42 -4.53 -2.22
N GLY A 37 -15.21 -5.59 -2.04
CA GLY A 37 -15.13 -6.48 -0.89
C GLY A 37 -15.55 -5.88 0.46
N ARG A 38 -15.27 -6.63 1.54
CA ARG A 38 -15.71 -6.32 2.92
C ARG A 38 -14.99 -5.11 3.52
N ASN A 39 -15.56 -4.57 4.59
CA ASN A 39 -14.91 -3.51 5.37
C ASN A 39 -13.59 -4.03 5.97
N PRO A 40 -12.52 -3.21 5.96
CA PRO A 40 -11.26 -3.60 6.54
C PRO A 40 -11.36 -3.65 8.07
N ILE A 41 -10.49 -4.46 8.66
CA ILE A 41 -10.32 -4.51 10.10
C ILE A 41 -9.84 -3.14 10.61
N GLN A 42 -10.47 -2.67 11.69
CA GLN A 42 -10.08 -1.43 12.34
C GLN A 42 -8.97 -1.70 13.36
N GLY A 43 -7.98 -0.81 13.45
CA GLY A 43 -6.87 -0.94 14.39
C GLY A 43 -7.29 -1.04 15.86
N PRO A 44 -8.24 -0.20 16.35
CA PRO A 44 -8.76 -0.34 17.70
C PRO A 44 -9.38 -1.72 17.98
N ASP A 45 -10.11 -2.30 17.02
CA ASP A 45 -10.72 -3.62 17.17
C ASP A 45 -9.67 -4.73 17.19
N PHE A 46 -8.64 -4.63 16.33
CA PHE A 46 -7.50 -5.54 16.32
C PHE A 46 -6.80 -5.58 17.68
N ARG A 47 -6.56 -4.41 18.28
CA ARG A 47 -5.85 -4.34 19.57
C ARG A 47 -6.70 -4.85 20.74
N LYS A 48 -8.01 -4.59 20.73
CA LYS A 48 -8.91 -4.96 21.84
C LYS A 48 -9.33 -6.43 21.83
N SER A 49 -9.51 -7.03 20.64
CA SER A 49 -10.15 -8.32 20.49
C SER A 49 -9.21 -9.38 19.94
N GLU A 50 -9.00 -10.45 20.72
CA GLU A 50 -8.24 -11.62 20.28
C GLU A 50 -8.92 -12.32 19.10
N ALA A 51 -10.25 -12.41 19.10
CA ALA A 51 -11.01 -12.98 18.00
C ALA A 51 -10.80 -12.20 16.68
N VAL A 52 -10.68 -10.84 16.75
CA VAL A 52 -10.36 -10.02 15.60
C VAL A 52 -8.91 -10.28 15.13
N ARG A 53 -7.94 -10.44 16.05
CA ARG A 53 -6.57 -10.82 15.71
C ARG A 53 -6.48 -12.18 15.04
N ARG A 54 -7.21 -13.19 15.56
CA ARG A 54 -7.27 -14.53 14.95
C ARG A 54 -7.78 -14.46 13.52
N ARG A 55 -8.89 -13.78 13.32
CA ARG A 55 -9.46 -13.58 11.97
C ARG A 55 -8.49 -12.84 11.04
N TYR A 56 -7.82 -11.80 11.53
CA TYR A 56 -6.83 -11.06 10.75
C TYR A 56 -5.67 -11.98 10.34
N TRP A 57 -5.02 -12.63 11.31
CA TRP A 57 -3.83 -13.43 11.04
C TRP A 57 -4.11 -14.66 10.18
N ALA A 58 -5.26 -15.29 10.33
CA ALA A 58 -5.68 -16.42 9.50
C ALA A 58 -5.86 -15.97 8.02
N ARG A 59 -6.54 -14.87 7.79
CA ARG A 59 -6.75 -14.31 6.45
C ARG A 59 -5.45 -13.77 5.86
N SER A 60 -4.64 -13.09 6.67
CA SER A 60 -3.33 -12.61 6.26
C SER A 60 -2.35 -13.75 5.96
N MET A 61 -2.45 -14.89 6.66
CA MET A 61 -1.65 -16.08 6.35
C MET A 61 -1.95 -16.59 4.94
N ALA A 62 -3.21 -16.58 4.52
CA ALA A 62 -3.63 -17.00 3.19
C ALA A 62 -3.29 -15.96 2.10
N GLY A 63 -3.43 -14.65 2.39
CA GLY A 63 -3.25 -13.59 1.39
C GLY A 63 -1.79 -13.12 1.20
N TYR A 64 -0.98 -13.20 2.23
CA TYR A 64 0.41 -12.70 2.20
C TYR A 64 1.29 -13.32 1.12
N PRO A 65 1.21 -14.64 0.80
CA PRO A 65 2.03 -15.23 -0.26
C PRO A 65 1.89 -14.52 -1.62
N THR A 66 0.70 -14.02 -1.96
CA THR A 66 0.48 -13.25 -3.18
C THR A 66 1.28 -11.94 -3.19
N LEU A 67 1.29 -11.22 -2.07
CA LEU A 67 2.07 -9.98 -1.95
C LEU A 67 3.57 -10.26 -1.90
N ALA A 68 3.97 -11.31 -1.19
CA ALA A 68 5.37 -11.71 -1.08
C ALA A 68 5.97 -12.18 -2.41
N GLY A 69 5.15 -12.78 -3.28
CA GLY A 69 5.54 -13.22 -4.61
C GLY A 69 5.43 -12.13 -5.70
N ALA A 70 4.86 -10.97 -5.38
CA ALA A 70 4.71 -9.89 -6.34
C ALA A 70 6.06 -9.25 -6.68
N ALA A 71 6.22 -8.86 -7.94
CA ALA A 71 7.43 -8.18 -8.43
C ALA A 71 7.10 -6.78 -8.96
N PRO A 72 8.04 -5.82 -8.88
CA PRO A 72 7.86 -4.50 -9.48
C PRO A 72 7.52 -4.61 -10.97
N ASN A 73 6.52 -3.87 -11.42
CA ASN A 73 6.14 -3.79 -12.83
C ASN A 73 6.87 -2.62 -13.54
N ALA A 74 6.59 -2.43 -14.83
CA ALA A 74 7.20 -1.39 -15.63
C ALA A 74 6.95 0.03 -15.06
N GLY A 75 5.80 0.28 -14.45
CA GLY A 75 5.49 1.56 -13.81
C GLY A 75 6.37 1.86 -12.60
N HIS A 76 6.60 0.88 -11.73
CA HIS A 76 7.49 1.03 -10.58
C HIS A 76 8.92 1.32 -11.03
N ARG A 77 9.44 0.57 -12.03
CA ARG A 77 10.79 0.75 -12.58
C ARG A 77 10.93 2.12 -13.23
N ALA A 78 9.95 2.54 -14.04
CA ALA A 78 9.97 3.85 -14.66
C ALA A 78 10.01 4.99 -13.63
N LEU A 79 9.27 4.89 -12.52
CA LEU A 79 9.34 5.89 -11.44
C LEU A 79 10.71 5.91 -10.77
N ALA A 80 11.33 4.75 -10.53
CA ALA A 80 12.67 4.69 -9.97
C ALA A 80 13.72 5.29 -10.93
N GLU A 81 13.60 5.06 -12.23
CA GLU A 81 14.47 5.65 -13.26
C GLU A 81 14.27 7.17 -13.38
N LEU A 82 13.02 7.66 -13.37
CA LEU A 82 12.72 9.10 -13.35
C LEU A 82 13.28 9.79 -12.10
N GLU A 83 13.22 9.13 -10.93
CA GLU A 83 13.85 9.61 -9.70
C GLU A 83 15.36 9.69 -9.85
N ALA A 84 15.99 8.61 -10.32
CA ALA A 84 17.44 8.55 -10.53
C ALA A 84 17.94 9.59 -11.54
N ALA A 85 17.11 9.92 -12.56
CA ALA A 85 17.38 10.97 -13.54
C ALA A 85 17.07 12.39 -13.03
N GLY A 86 16.60 12.55 -11.77
CA GLY A 86 16.22 13.85 -11.19
C GLY A 86 14.96 14.47 -11.80
N ARG A 87 14.14 13.68 -12.52
CA ARG A 87 12.90 14.15 -13.18
C ARG A 87 11.71 14.19 -12.20
N ILE A 88 11.77 13.44 -11.12
CA ILE A 88 10.87 13.50 -9.99
C ILE A 88 11.68 13.69 -8.70
N HIS A 89 11.10 14.41 -7.75
CA HIS A 89 11.75 14.79 -6.53
C HIS A 89 11.65 13.72 -5.43
N ALA A 90 10.47 13.14 -5.27
CA ALA A 90 10.21 12.14 -4.24
C ALA A 90 8.92 11.36 -4.54
N ILE A 91 8.75 10.22 -3.88
CA ILE A 91 7.56 9.38 -3.98
C ILE A 91 6.94 9.22 -2.59
N ILE A 92 5.64 9.48 -2.47
CA ILE A 92 4.82 9.08 -1.33
C ILE A 92 3.86 7.99 -1.82
N THR A 93 4.00 6.78 -1.31
CA THR A 93 3.09 5.69 -1.66
C THR A 93 2.08 5.41 -0.55
N GLN A 94 0.85 5.15 -0.94
CA GLN A 94 -0.20 4.64 -0.06
C GLN A 94 -0.16 3.10 0.03
N ASN A 95 0.59 2.45 -0.87
CA ASN A 95 0.74 1.01 -0.92
C ASN A 95 1.63 0.50 0.21
N VAL A 96 1.36 -0.74 0.63
CA VAL A 96 2.12 -1.43 1.69
C VAL A 96 2.94 -2.60 1.14
N ASP A 97 2.98 -2.77 -0.19
CA ASP A 97 3.53 -3.93 -0.89
C ASP A 97 5.07 -3.95 -1.02
N GLY A 98 5.74 -2.84 -0.71
CA GLY A 98 7.20 -2.72 -0.81
C GLY A 98 7.75 -2.66 -2.25
N LEU A 99 6.89 -2.61 -3.29
CA LEU A 99 7.33 -2.72 -4.69
C LEU A 99 8.14 -1.50 -5.17
N HIS A 100 7.92 -0.31 -4.64
CA HIS A 100 8.77 0.84 -4.93
C HIS A 100 10.20 0.65 -4.44
N THR A 101 10.36 0.16 -3.21
CA THR A 101 11.68 -0.18 -2.64
C THR A 101 12.36 -1.27 -3.48
N ALA A 102 11.63 -2.33 -3.84
CA ALA A 102 12.13 -3.41 -4.68
C ALA A 102 12.48 -2.95 -6.12
N ALA A 103 11.83 -1.89 -6.63
CA ALA A 103 12.17 -1.26 -7.92
C ALA A 103 13.40 -0.36 -7.86
N GLY A 104 13.91 -0.02 -6.68
CA GLY A 104 15.08 0.83 -6.48
C GLY A 104 14.79 2.29 -6.20
N SER A 105 13.54 2.68 -5.92
CA SER A 105 13.21 4.03 -5.44
C SER A 105 13.89 4.33 -4.10
N ARG A 106 14.46 5.51 -3.94
CA ARG A 106 15.30 5.89 -2.79
C ARG A 106 14.65 6.96 -1.91
N ARG A 107 14.09 8.02 -2.51
CA ARG A 107 13.38 9.08 -1.80
C ARG A 107 11.89 8.71 -1.73
N LEU A 108 11.59 7.75 -0.88
CA LEU A 108 10.31 7.07 -0.74
C LEU A 108 9.75 7.19 0.68
N ILE A 109 8.48 7.54 0.81
CA ILE A 109 7.71 7.38 2.05
C ILE A 109 6.59 6.38 1.81
N GLU A 110 6.62 5.25 2.53
CA GLU A 110 5.52 4.29 2.62
C GLU A 110 4.52 4.81 3.67
N LEU A 111 3.57 5.59 3.20
CA LEU A 111 2.67 6.38 4.07
C LEU A 111 1.89 5.50 5.06
N HIS A 112 1.44 4.33 4.58
CA HIS A 112 0.65 3.39 5.36
C HIS A 112 1.45 2.19 5.90
N GLY A 113 2.78 2.27 5.87
CA GLY A 113 3.66 1.20 6.35
C GLY A 113 4.00 0.17 5.30
N ASN A 114 4.51 -0.98 5.75
CA ASN A 114 5.00 -2.04 4.88
C ASN A 114 4.58 -3.41 5.42
N ILE A 115 3.91 -4.21 4.58
CA ILE A 115 3.37 -5.52 4.95
C ILE A 115 4.46 -6.57 5.25
N HIS A 116 5.70 -6.33 4.81
CA HIS A 116 6.82 -7.23 5.04
C HIS A 116 7.44 -7.09 6.45
N GLY A 117 6.97 -6.12 7.23
CA GLY A 117 7.30 -5.94 8.64
C GLY A 117 6.18 -6.37 9.58
N VAL A 118 6.56 -6.83 10.78
CA VAL A 118 5.65 -7.10 11.90
C VAL A 118 6.21 -6.44 13.15
N LEU A 119 5.40 -5.63 13.81
CA LEU A 119 5.77 -4.88 14.99
C LEU A 119 5.17 -5.50 16.25
N CYS A 120 5.99 -5.67 17.30
CA CYS A 120 5.47 -5.94 18.63
C CYS A 120 4.88 -4.68 19.25
N LEU A 121 3.63 -4.76 19.72
CA LEU A 121 2.95 -3.61 20.33
C LEU A 121 3.53 -3.26 21.71
N ASP A 122 4.13 -4.22 22.41
CA ASP A 122 4.63 -4.05 23.76
C ASP A 122 6.10 -3.59 23.79
N CYS A 123 7.02 -4.37 23.20
CA CYS A 123 8.46 -4.05 23.25
C CYS A 123 8.99 -3.31 22.01
N ARG A 124 8.14 -3.08 21.01
CA ARG A 124 8.47 -2.38 19.75
C ARG A 124 9.48 -3.10 18.86
N ALA A 125 9.83 -4.35 19.16
CA ALA A 125 10.68 -5.16 18.29
C ALA A 125 10.00 -5.35 16.92
N VAL A 126 10.80 -5.28 15.86
CA VAL A 126 10.36 -5.50 14.47
C VAL A 126 10.83 -6.90 14.04
N HIS A 127 9.92 -7.65 13.45
CA HIS A 127 10.17 -9.00 12.93
C HIS A 127 9.89 -9.03 11.42
N PRO A 128 10.66 -9.79 10.62
CA PRO A 128 10.32 -10.05 9.23
C PRO A 128 8.98 -10.78 9.12
N ARG A 129 8.08 -10.31 8.26
CA ARG A 129 6.78 -10.96 8.04
C ARG A 129 6.93 -12.40 7.53
N SER A 130 7.99 -12.69 6.76
CA SER A 130 8.31 -14.04 6.30
C SER A 130 8.53 -15.01 7.46
N ALA A 131 9.29 -14.62 8.49
CA ALA A 131 9.51 -15.47 9.68
C ALA A 131 8.19 -15.73 10.45
N ILE A 132 7.32 -14.72 10.52
CA ILE A 132 5.97 -14.88 11.10
C ILE A 132 5.10 -15.77 10.21
N GLN A 133 5.24 -15.69 8.87
CA GLN A 133 4.52 -16.56 7.95
C GLN A 133 4.89 -18.03 8.15
N ASP A 134 6.19 -18.32 8.27
CA ASP A 134 6.68 -19.67 8.51
C ASP A 134 6.17 -20.22 9.84
N TRP A 135 6.18 -19.39 10.89
CA TRP A 135 5.62 -19.75 12.19
C TRP A 135 4.11 -20.03 12.10
N LEU A 136 3.35 -19.17 11.43
CA LEU A 136 1.90 -19.34 11.25
C LEU A 136 1.56 -20.62 10.50
N ALA A 137 2.30 -20.95 9.45
CA ALA A 137 2.11 -22.17 8.68
C ALA A 137 2.39 -23.45 9.52
N GLN A 138 3.41 -23.40 10.37
CA GLN A 138 3.74 -24.53 11.27
C GLN A 138 2.73 -24.68 12.40
N ALA A 139 2.25 -23.57 12.98
CA ALA A 139 1.31 -23.59 14.09
C ALA A 139 -0.13 -23.90 13.66
N ASN A 140 -0.48 -23.63 12.38
CA ASN A 140 -1.83 -23.78 11.83
C ASN A 140 -1.84 -24.63 10.54
N PRO A 141 -1.34 -25.85 10.53
CA PRO A 141 -1.14 -26.64 9.32
C PRO A 141 -2.41 -26.97 8.56
N SER A 142 -3.56 -27.07 9.25
CA SER A 142 -4.87 -27.33 8.62
C SER A 142 -5.40 -26.17 7.79
N LEU A 143 -4.83 -24.97 7.95
CA LEU A 143 -5.24 -23.74 7.26
C LEU A 143 -4.23 -23.32 6.18
N VAL A 144 -3.13 -24.05 6.03
CA VAL A 144 -2.21 -23.85 4.90
C VAL A 144 -2.94 -24.27 3.63
N PRO A 145 -3.07 -23.42 2.61
CA PRO A 145 -3.64 -23.82 1.35
C PRO A 145 -2.85 -25.00 0.76
N THR A 146 -3.41 -26.19 0.81
CA THR A 146 -2.80 -27.42 0.28
C THR A 146 -3.44 -27.74 -1.08
N GLY A 147 -3.27 -26.87 -2.06
CA GLY A 147 -3.77 -27.13 -3.39
C GLY A 147 -2.62 -27.39 -4.37
N PRO A 148 -2.74 -28.39 -5.28
CA PRO A 148 -1.95 -28.40 -6.50
C PRO A 148 -2.23 -27.13 -7.31
N ALA A 149 -1.29 -26.70 -8.14
CA ALA A 149 -1.43 -25.52 -8.99
C ALA A 149 -2.77 -25.55 -9.74
N GLY A 150 -3.75 -24.74 -9.30
CA GLY A 150 -5.10 -24.71 -9.87
C GLY A 150 -6.25 -24.55 -8.86
N GLU A 151 -6.06 -24.76 -7.57
CA GLU A 151 -7.07 -24.42 -6.57
C GLU A 151 -7.07 -22.91 -6.31
N VAL A 152 -8.30 -22.37 -6.20
CA VAL A 152 -8.58 -20.95 -6.02
C VAL A 152 -7.80 -20.43 -4.82
N VAL A 153 -6.70 -19.74 -5.08
CA VAL A 153 -6.05 -18.92 -4.06
C VAL A 153 -7.09 -17.86 -3.68
N PRO A 154 -7.50 -17.78 -2.41
CA PRO A 154 -8.46 -16.77 -1.98
C PRO A 154 -8.02 -15.41 -2.51
N GLU A 155 -8.95 -14.65 -3.11
CA GLU A 155 -8.62 -13.37 -3.73
C GLU A 155 -7.92 -12.48 -2.70
N ALA A 156 -6.59 -12.35 -2.86
CA ALA A 156 -5.78 -11.54 -1.97
C ALA A 156 -6.14 -10.06 -2.17
N ARG A 157 -6.17 -9.29 -1.09
CA ARG A 157 -6.39 -7.84 -1.11
C ARG A 157 -5.07 -7.08 -1.09
N PRO A 158 -5.08 -5.79 -1.44
CA PRO A 158 -3.87 -4.97 -1.45
C PRO A 158 -3.16 -4.83 -0.09
N ASP A 159 -3.85 -5.12 1.01
CA ASP A 159 -3.34 -5.12 2.39
C ASP A 159 -2.90 -6.50 2.90
N GLY A 160 -2.85 -7.50 2.02
CA GLY A 160 -2.49 -8.87 2.37
C GLY A 160 -3.59 -9.64 3.09
N ASP A 161 -4.81 -9.09 3.15
CA ASP A 161 -5.99 -9.80 3.60
C ASP A 161 -6.50 -10.72 2.47
N ALA A 162 -7.20 -11.79 2.81
CA ALA A 162 -7.84 -12.69 1.85
C ALA A 162 -9.29 -12.93 2.21
N GLU A 163 -10.16 -13.13 1.20
CA GLU A 163 -11.53 -13.52 1.44
C GLU A 163 -11.60 -15.02 1.76
N VAL A 164 -11.32 -15.35 3.01
CA VAL A 164 -11.53 -16.70 3.55
C VAL A 164 -12.76 -16.65 4.43
N GLU A 165 -13.79 -17.41 4.06
CA GLU A 165 -14.92 -17.70 4.94
C GLU A 165 -14.53 -18.91 5.79
N LEU A 166 -14.05 -18.63 6.97
CA LEU A 166 -13.85 -19.64 8.01
C LEU A 166 -14.76 -19.24 9.18
N ASP A 167 -15.79 -20.00 9.37
CA ASP A 167 -16.76 -19.80 10.46
C ASP A 167 -16.14 -20.04 11.85
N GLU A 168 -14.93 -20.62 11.88
CA GLU A 168 -14.27 -21.04 13.13
C GLU A 168 -12.76 -20.78 13.13
N PHE A 169 -12.38 -19.56 13.51
CA PHE A 169 -10.98 -19.29 13.87
C PHE A 169 -10.65 -19.56 15.35
N GLN A 170 -11.50 -20.29 16.06
CA GLN A 170 -11.34 -20.50 17.52
C GLN A 170 -10.04 -21.20 17.86
N ASP A 171 -9.62 -22.17 17.05
CA ASP A 171 -8.39 -22.94 17.26
C ASP A 171 -7.16 -22.34 16.57
N PHE A 172 -7.30 -21.20 15.88
CA PHE A 172 -6.16 -20.55 15.23
C PHE A 172 -5.14 -20.05 16.24
N GLN A 173 -3.90 -20.53 16.10
CA GLN A 173 -2.80 -20.12 16.95
C GLN A 173 -2.27 -18.76 16.52
N LEU A 174 -2.29 -17.80 17.47
CA LEU A 174 -1.80 -16.45 17.24
C LEU A 174 -0.26 -16.38 17.41
N PRO A 175 0.44 -15.64 16.53
CA PRO A 175 1.85 -15.38 16.73
C PRO A 175 2.05 -14.41 17.89
N VAL A 176 3.07 -14.66 18.70
CA VAL A 176 3.51 -13.79 19.79
C VAL A 176 4.94 -13.35 19.59
N CYS A 177 5.32 -12.24 20.18
CA CYS A 177 6.69 -11.73 20.09
C CYS A 177 7.68 -12.70 20.77
N ALA A 178 8.68 -13.15 20.04
CA ALA A 178 9.70 -14.05 20.56
C ALA A 178 10.54 -13.42 21.70
N ALA A 179 10.62 -12.08 21.75
CA ALA A 179 11.42 -11.39 22.76
C ALA A 179 10.67 -11.17 24.09
N CYS A 180 9.34 -10.94 24.05
CA CYS A 180 8.60 -10.56 25.26
C CYS A 180 7.23 -11.24 25.41
N GLY A 181 6.81 -12.10 24.46
CA GLY A 181 5.48 -12.72 24.46
C GLY A 181 4.34 -11.77 24.06
N GLY A 182 4.62 -10.53 23.74
CA GLY A 182 3.63 -9.48 23.45
C GLY A 182 2.91 -9.66 22.13
N VAL A 183 1.88 -8.83 21.93
CA VAL A 183 1.00 -8.85 20.75
C VAL A 183 1.76 -8.39 19.51
N LEU A 184 1.69 -9.18 18.44
CA LEU A 184 2.24 -8.83 17.13
C LEU A 184 1.16 -8.20 16.23
N GLN A 185 1.55 -7.14 15.52
CA GLN A 185 0.75 -6.45 14.51
C GLN A 185 1.59 -6.26 13.25
N PRO A 186 1.05 -6.44 12.02
CA PRO A 186 1.80 -6.06 10.82
C PRO A 186 2.15 -4.57 10.87
N ASP A 187 3.30 -4.20 10.33
CA ASP A 187 3.75 -2.79 10.30
C ASP A 187 3.01 -1.98 9.23
N VAL A 188 1.68 -2.03 9.29
CA VAL A 188 0.79 -1.24 8.44
C VAL A 188 -0.16 -0.40 9.28
N ILE A 189 -0.60 0.71 8.71
CA ILE A 189 -1.60 1.58 9.33
C ILE A 189 -2.99 1.01 9.05
N PHE A 190 -3.61 0.45 10.07
CA PHE A 190 -4.99 -0.01 9.98
C PHE A 190 -5.97 1.16 9.82
N PHE A 191 -7.13 0.87 9.27
CA PHE A 191 -8.23 1.82 9.29
C PHE A 191 -8.59 2.20 10.74
N GLY A 192 -8.90 3.47 10.96
CA GLY A 192 -9.12 4.03 12.30
C GLY A 192 -7.85 4.40 13.06
N ASP A 193 -6.67 4.08 12.54
CA ASP A 193 -5.39 4.49 13.12
C ASP A 193 -4.85 5.76 12.49
N ASN A 194 -4.02 6.46 13.26
CA ASN A 194 -3.26 7.60 12.77
C ASN A 194 -1.92 7.15 12.20
N ILE A 195 -1.48 7.80 11.14
CA ILE A 195 -0.11 7.69 10.64
C ILE A 195 0.84 8.25 11.70
N PRO A 196 2.00 7.62 11.95
CA PRO A 196 2.98 8.13 12.90
C PRO A 196 3.29 9.61 12.64
N PRO A 197 3.35 10.45 13.70
CA PRO A 197 3.53 11.90 13.55
C PRO A 197 4.76 12.27 12.73
N GLN A 198 5.89 11.60 12.94
CA GLN A 198 7.13 11.87 12.19
C GLN A 198 6.94 11.56 10.70
N ARG A 199 6.36 10.41 10.33
CA ARG A 199 6.08 10.04 8.93
C ARG A 199 5.15 11.06 8.26
N THR A 200 4.17 11.57 9.01
CA THR A 200 3.28 12.63 8.53
C THR A 200 4.04 13.94 8.32
N ALA A 201 4.90 14.33 9.24
CA ALA A 201 5.70 15.55 9.14
C ALA A 201 6.65 15.50 7.94
N ASP A 202 7.37 14.38 7.77
CA ASP A 202 8.28 14.19 6.63
C ASP A 202 7.53 14.25 5.28
N ALA A 203 6.37 13.61 5.20
CA ALA A 203 5.54 13.64 4.00
C ALA A 203 4.98 15.05 3.69
N LEU A 204 4.61 15.82 4.71
CA LEU A 204 4.16 17.21 4.57
C LEU A 204 5.32 18.12 4.15
N GLN A 205 6.51 17.92 4.69
CA GLN A 205 7.70 18.63 4.27
C GLN A 205 7.99 18.39 2.78
N TRP A 206 7.98 17.15 2.31
CA TRP A 206 8.19 16.85 0.89
C TRP A 206 7.11 17.44 -0.01
N ALA A 207 5.87 17.49 0.45
CA ALA A 207 4.78 18.14 -0.27
C ALA A 207 4.96 19.68 -0.33
N ASP A 208 5.53 20.28 0.71
CA ASP A 208 5.86 21.71 0.72
C ASP A 208 7.04 22.03 -0.20
N GLU A 209 8.09 21.22 -0.18
CA GLU A 209 9.26 21.34 -1.05
C GLU A 209 8.93 21.20 -2.55
N ALA A 210 7.91 20.42 -2.89
CA ALA A 210 7.52 20.17 -4.27
C ALA A 210 6.90 21.41 -4.93
N ASP A 211 7.10 21.56 -6.24
CA ASP A 211 6.46 22.60 -7.06
C ASP A 211 5.27 22.09 -7.87
N ALA A 212 5.11 20.76 -7.98
CA ALA A 212 3.96 20.11 -8.63
C ALA A 212 3.72 18.71 -8.03
N VAL A 213 2.52 18.17 -8.26
CA VAL A 213 2.13 16.81 -7.82
C VAL A 213 1.68 15.97 -9.00
N LEU A 214 2.18 14.74 -9.09
CA LEU A 214 1.74 13.72 -10.02
C LEU A 214 1.08 12.57 -9.26
N VAL A 215 -0.22 12.38 -9.44
CA VAL A 215 -0.97 11.25 -8.87
C VAL A 215 -0.91 10.07 -9.83
N VAL A 216 -0.55 8.89 -9.34
CA VAL A 216 -0.41 7.68 -10.17
C VAL A 216 -1.15 6.51 -9.54
N GLY A 217 -2.13 5.96 -10.25
CA GLY A 217 -2.87 4.77 -9.85
C GLY A 217 -3.56 4.90 -8.49
N SER A 218 -4.08 6.09 -8.17
CA SER A 218 -4.76 6.34 -6.90
C SER A 218 -6.08 7.07 -7.10
N SER A 219 -7.15 6.50 -6.57
CA SER A 219 -8.45 7.19 -6.49
C SER A 219 -8.49 8.32 -5.46
N LEU A 220 -7.50 8.42 -4.57
CA LEU A 220 -7.42 9.40 -3.48
C LEU A 220 -8.65 9.43 -2.55
N MET A 221 -9.44 8.36 -2.50
CA MET A 221 -10.66 8.33 -1.65
C MET A 221 -10.31 8.37 -0.16
N VAL A 222 -9.15 7.85 0.24
CA VAL A 222 -8.67 7.90 1.63
C VAL A 222 -8.04 9.27 1.89
N PHE A 223 -8.48 9.91 2.99
CA PHE A 223 -8.06 11.29 3.29
C PHE A 223 -6.55 11.44 3.49
N SER A 224 -5.88 10.43 4.02
CA SER A 224 -4.42 10.45 4.22
C SER A 224 -3.62 10.68 2.93
N GLY A 225 -4.09 10.16 1.79
CA GLY A 225 -3.54 10.44 0.47
C GLY A 225 -4.11 11.73 -0.15
N PHE A 226 -5.44 11.93 -0.06
CA PHE A 226 -6.12 13.11 -0.63
C PHE A 226 -5.59 14.43 -0.06
N ARG A 227 -5.15 14.46 1.21
CA ARG A 227 -4.62 15.69 1.83
C ARG A 227 -3.51 16.34 1.03
N PHE A 228 -2.64 15.57 0.36
CA PHE A 228 -1.52 16.10 -0.41
C PHE A 228 -1.99 16.82 -1.69
N ALA A 229 -2.97 16.28 -2.40
CA ALA A 229 -3.59 16.95 -3.53
C ALA A 229 -4.32 18.24 -3.08
N LYS A 230 -5.02 18.19 -1.93
CA LYS A 230 -5.68 19.37 -1.36
C LYS A 230 -4.68 20.46 -0.98
N LEU A 231 -3.58 20.13 -0.34
CA LEU A 231 -2.52 21.08 0.03
C LEU A 231 -1.84 21.68 -1.20
N ALA A 232 -1.56 20.86 -2.22
CA ALA A 232 -1.01 21.34 -3.49
C ALA A 232 -1.94 22.36 -4.15
N ALA A 233 -3.24 22.07 -4.23
CA ALA A 233 -4.23 23.00 -4.79
C ALA A 233 -4.33 24.31 -3.98
N GLN A 234 -4.31 24.24 -2.64
CA GLN A 234 -4.30 25.41 -1.77
C GLN A 234 -3.05 26.30 -1.95
N ALA A 235 -1.93 25.68 -2.30
CA ALA A 235 -0.67 26.37 -2.59
C ALA A 235 -0.52 26.75 -4.08
N ASN A 236 -1.58 26.61 -4.89
CA ASN A 236 -1.59 26.83 -6.35
C ASN A 236 -0.51 26.01 -7.10
N LYS A 237 -0.12 24.86 -6.59
CA LYS A 237 0.79 23.93 -7.26
C LYS A 237 0.01 23.09 -8.27
N PRO A 238 0.50 22.96 -9.52
CA PRO A 238 -0.15 22.14 -10.54
C PRO A 238 -0.25 20.67 -10.13
N ILE A 239 -1.38 20.05 -10.47
CA ILE A 239 -1.64 18.63 -10.20
C ILE A 239 -1.92 17.93 -11.53
N ALA A 240 -1.15 16.88 -11.82
CA ALA A 240 -1.43 15.94 -12.90
C ALA A 240 -1.80 14.56 -12.35
N ALA A 241 -2.48 13.75 -13.15
CA ALA A 241 -2.80 12.37 -12.77
C ALA A 241 -2.69 11.39 -13.94
N ILE A 242 -2.26 10.17 -13.62
CA ILE A 242 -2.39 8.97 -14.44
C ILE A 242 -3.27 8.00 -13.63
N ASN A 243 -4.53 7.84 -13.99
CA ASN A 243 -5.44 6.99 -13.25
C ASN A 243 -6.59 6.51 -14.13
N LEU A 244 -6.91 5.22 -14.05
CA LEU A 244 -8.12 4.66 -14.64
C LEU A 244 -9.30 4.94 -13.71
N GLY A 245 -10.25 5.76 -14.20
CA GLY A 245 -11.47 6.08 -13.47
C GLY A 245 -11.37 7.29 -12.55
N LYS A 246 -12.38 7.45 -11.70
CA LYS A 246 -12.59 8.64 -10.87
C LYS A 246 -11.62 8.76 -9.72
N THR A 247 -11.22 9.98 -9.40
CA THR A 247 -10.51 10.33 -8.19
C THR A 247 -11.29 11.33 -7.35
N ARG A 248 -11.03 11.34 -6.04
CA ARG A 248 -11.58 12.38 -5.15
C ARG A 248 -11.08 13.78 -5.48
N ALA A 249 -9.97 13.86 -6.22
CA ALA A 249 -9.31 15.12 -6.57
C ALA A 249 -9.58 15.58 -8.01
N ASP A 250 -10.52 14.98 -8.74
CA ASP A 250 -10.77 15.32 -10.16
C ASP A 250 -10.98 16.81 -10.38
N ASP A 251 -11.67 17.52 -9.48
CA ASP A 251 -11.88 18.96 -9.54
C ASP A 251 -10.60 19.80 -9.28
N LEU A 252 -9.54 19.19 -8.76
CA LEU A 252 -8.26 19.82 -8.45
C LEU A 252 -7.18 19.51 -9.50
N ILE A 253 -7.40 18.51 -10.35
CA ILE A 253 -6.44 18.00 -11.32
C ILE A 253 -6.54 18.81 -12.61
N GLY A 254 -5.46 19.50 -12.98
CA GLY A 254 -5.39 20.27 -14.22
C GLY A 254 -5.06 19.42 -15.46
N LEU A 255 -4.41 18.26 -15.29
CA LEU A 255 -4.06 17.33 -16.37
C LEU A 255 -4.30 15.90 -15.93
N LYS A 256 -5.26 15.21 -16.54
CA LYS A 256 -5.54 13.81 -16.27
C LYS A 256 -5.35 12.95 -17.51
N VAL A 257 -4.62 11.86 -17.37
CA VAL A 257 -4.47 10.81 -18.39
C VAL A 257 -5.19 9.56 -17.87
N GLU A 258 -6.30 9.22 -18.51
CA GLU A 258 -7.09 8.02 -18.21
C GLU A 258 -6.51 6.81 -18.92
N ALA A 259 -5.38 6.30 -18.39
CA ALA A 259 -4.69 5.14 -18.93
C ALA A 259 -3.98 4.37 -17.81
N SER A 260 -3.50 3.18 -18.15
CA SER A 260 -2.71 2.36 -17.23
C SER A 260 -1.35 3.01 -16.95
N ALA A 261 -0.98 3.09 -15.67
CA ALA A 261 0.31 3.67 -15.27
C ALA A 261 1.49 2.90 -15.86
N VAL A 262 1.37 1.57 -16.05
CA VAL A 262 2.43 0.74 -16.62
C VAL A 262 2.63 0.96 -18.11
N GLU A 263 1.65 1.51 -18.80
CA GLU A 263 1.75 1.87 -20.22
C GLU A 263 2.30 3.30 -20.39
N VAL A 264 1.89 4.22 -19.53
CA VAL A 264 2.20 5.65 -19.67
C VAL A 264 3.58 6.00 -19.10
N LEU A 265 3.93 5.50 -17.90
CA LEU A 265 5.16 5.90 -17.23
C LEU A 265 6.44 5.58 -18.02
N PRO A 266 6.59 4.41 -18.67
CA PRO A 266 7.77 4.12 -19.49
C PRO A 266 7.97 5.09 -20.67
N LEU A 267 6.89 5.72 -21.16
CA LEU A 267 6.97 6.71 -22.24
C LEU A 267 7.49 8.07 -21.79
N LEU A 268 7.71 8.25 -20.48
CA LEU A 268 8.22 9.49 -19.89
C LEU A 268 9.74 9.45 -19.65
N LEU A 269 10.38 8.29 -19.84
CA LEU A 269 11.83 8.12 -19.79
C LEU A 269 12.49 8.74 -21.02
#